data_8cf788cc6dd01fff85ec6d2a9188578a
#
_entry.id   8cf788cc6dd01fff85ec6d2a9188578a
#
_cell.length_a   1.000
_cell.length_b   1.000
_cell.length_c   1.000
_cell.angle_alpha   90.00
_cell.angle_beta   90.00
_cell.angle_gamma   90.00
#
_symmetry.space_group_name_H-M   'P 1'
#
loop_
_entity.id
_entity.type
_entity.pdbx_description
1 polymer ?
#
loop_
_entity_poly.entity_id
_entity_poly.type
_entity_poly.pdbx_seq_one_letter_code
_entity_poly.pdbx_strand_id
1 'polypeptide(L)'
;TLENLKNMNLSYDIKISSKNLEFDKIKEEIQNGEIDNAIIIEKKDEKINIQYIVKNLAMNSEMPQDLENAISSLYSGLQISKLGLTQEQLRSIQPNFNFEVKQAETQEVKGNIYTMMLLSIVLFYAIYFCAYQVSSSITTEKTSKIIETLVTSTEPKTIVLGKTIGIGIVGVLQIIAIALTAIVSKTLFLEEGALDGIVDFSTITPFLGCITIIYFILGYAFFAMLYALTGSTVSKPEDVQSANTPVALISVIGFYLAYFTMMNPTSELNKIAAILPISSPFCMPFRVMMEIATGPEILGSIVILVITTILVAIFSIKIYSKAIFNYGSRVKIKELLRNEKKGARKKSVLKCAILHRKKAISRVQCTKKNRSHVCRKGKKLWKEKKI
;
A
#
# COMPACT_ATOMS: atom_id res chain seq x y z
N THR A 1 -14.22 -40.87 -27.26
CA THR A 1 -13.39 -41.11 -26.07
C THR A 1 -12.71 -39.80 -25.68
N LEU A 2 -12.37 -39.62 -24.42
CA LEU A 2 -11.65 -38.46 -23.92
C LEU A 2 -10.31 -38.23 -24.66
N GLU A 3 -9.72 -39.26 -25.27
CA GLU A 3 -8.54 -39.16 -26.11
C GLU A 3 -8.70 -38.20 -27.30
N ASN A 4 -9.93 -37.99 -27.75
CA ASN A 4 -10.22 -37.06 -28.85
C ASN A 4 -10.02 -35.58 -28.40
N LEU A 5 -10.01 -35.27 -27.12
CA LEU A 5 -9.64 -33.92 -26.60
C LEU A 5 -8.19 -33.57 -26.92
N LYS A 6 -7.27 -34.54 -26.96
CA LYS A 6 -5.87 -34.31 -27.34
C LYS A 6 -5.70 -33.91 -28.82
N ASN A 7 -6.63 -34.34 -29.66
CA ASN A 7 -6.59 -34.07 -31.10
C ASN A 7 -7.32 -32.78 -31.51
N MET A 8 -7.99 -32.13 -30.55
CA MET A 8 -8.56 -30.79 -30.72
C MET A 8 -7.45 -29.75 -30.58
N ASN A 9 -7.43 -28.78 -31.47
CA ASN A 9 -6.43 -27.71 -31.50
C ASN A 9 -6.65 -26.73 -30.33
N LEU A 10 -6.47 -27.24 -29.12
CA LEU A 10 -6.58 -26.47 -27.86
C LEU A 10 -5.21 -25.94 -27.48
N SER A 11 -5.16 -24.78 -26.91
CA SER A 11 -3.91 -24.10 -26.44
C SER A 11 -3.28 -24.77 -25.22
N TYR A 12 -3.75 -25.94 -24.80
CA TYR A 12 -3.37 -26.63 -23.57
C TYR A 12 -2.81 -28.03 -23.84
N ASP A 13 -1.80 -28.43 -23.08
CA ASP A 13 -1.28 -29.82 -23.11
C ASP A 13 -2.10 -30.68 -22.14
N ILE A 14 -2.97 -31.54 -22.70
CA ILE A 14 -3.93 -32.32 -21.91
C ILE A 14 -3.35 -33.70 -21.60
N LYS A 15 -3.12 -33.97 -20.31
CA LYS A 15 -2.78 -35.31 -19.78
C LYS A 15 -4.06 -35.99 -19.28
N ILE A 16 -4.40 -37.15 -19.86
CA ILE A 16 -5.58 -37.90 -19.46
C ILE A 16 -5.14 -39.03 -18.52
N SER A 17 -5.68 -39.06 -17.28
CA SER A 17 -5.51 -40.14 -16.36
C SER A 17 -6.75 -41.04 -16.36
N SER A 18 -6.58 -42.34 -16.56
CA SER A 18 -7.65 -43.34 -16.49
C SER A 18 -7.87 -43.92 -15.10
N LYS A 19 -7.08 -43.52 -14.11
CA LYS A 19 -7.23 -43.91 -12.69
C LYS A 19 -8.09 -42.86 -11.97
N ASN A 20 -9.05 -43.31 -11.17
CA ASN A 20 -9.72 -42.48 -10.17
C ASN A 20 -8.65 -42.00 -9.17
N LEU A 21 -8.02 -40.85 -9.47
CA LEU A 21 -7.14 -40.18 -8.52
C LEU A 21 -8.03 -39.54 -7.45
N GLU A 22 -7.71 -39.79 -6.19
CA GLU A 22 -8.34 -39.09 -5.08
C GLU A 22 -8.05 -37.62 -5.16
N PHE A 23 -9.02 -36.76 -4.82
CA PHE A 23 -8.93 -35.30 -4.88
C PHE A 23 -7.64 -34.77 -4.19
N ASP A 24 -7.23 -35.38 -3.08
CA ASP A 24 -6.04 -34.98 -2.33
C ASP A 24 -4.74 -35.19 -3.10
N LYS A 25 -4.63 -36.21 -3.95
CA LYS A 25 -3.45 -36.40 -4.81
C LYS A 25 -3.37 -35.38 -5.93
N ILE A 26 -4.51 -35.05 -6.54
CA ILE A 26 -4.57 -34.02 -7.59
C ILE A 26 -4.17 -32.66 -6.99
N LYS A 27 -4.60 -32.39 -5.77
CA LYS A 27 -4.23 -31.20 -5.02
C LYS A 27 -2.72 -31.12 -4.77
N GLU A 28 -2.10 -32.23 -4.39
CA GLU A 28 -0.65 -32.32 -4.15
C GLU A 28 0.15 -32.08 -5.45
N GLU A 29 -0.26 -32.69 -6.58
CA GLU A 29 0.38 -32.50 -7.90
C GLU A 29 0.28 -31.03 -8.38
N ILE A 30 -0.85 -30.35 -8.14
CA ILE A 30 -1.01 -28.91 -8.46
C ILE A 30 -0.13 -28.06 -7.53
N GLN A 31 -0.06 -28.37 -6.23
CA GLN A 31 0.78 -27.64 -5.28
C GLN A 31 2.27 -27.77 -5.60
N ASN A 32 2.70 -28.95 -6.00
CA ASN A 32 4.09 -29.24 -6.39
C ASN A 32 4.47 -28.64 -7.77
N GLY A 33 3.48 -28.15 -8.53
CA GLY A 33 3.71 -27.58 -9.85
C GLY A 33 3.94 -28.60 -10.97
N GLU A 34 3.52 -29.85 -10.76
CA GLU A 34 3.59 -30.92 -11.79
C GLU A 34 2.49 -30.76 -12.83
N ILE A 35 1.34 -30.18 -12.44
CA ILE A 35 0.23 -29.80 -13.28
C ILE A 35 -0.27 -28.41 -12.88
N ASP A 36 -0.68 -27.59 -13.85
CA ASP A 36 -1.18 -26.24 -13.59
C ASP A 36 -2.64 -26.27 -13.11
N ASN A 37 -3.48 -27.07 -13.77
CA ASN A 37 -4.90 -27.19 -13.48
C ASN A 37 -5.38 -28.63 -13.72
N ALA A 38 -6.48 -29.03 -13.08
CA ALA A 38 -7.09 -30.33 -13.29
C ALA A 38 -8.59 -30.23 -13.54
N ILE A 39 -9.14 -31.23 -14.27
CA ILE A 39 -10.56 -31.34 -14.51
C ILE A 39 -11.01 -32.72 -14.07
N ILE A 40 -12.00 -32.77 -13.18
CA ILE A 40 -12.68 -34.01 -12.79
C ILE A 40 -14.06 -34.01 -13.42
N ILE A 41 -14.34 -35.06 -14.20
CA ILE A 41 -15.63 -35.26 -14.85
C ILE A 41 -16.32 -36.47 -14.22
N GLU A 42 -17.39 -36.24 -13.49
CA GLU A 42 -18.18 -37.26 -12.83
C GLU A 42 -19.60 -37.30 -13.40
N LYS A 43 -20.09 -38.49 -13.69
CA LYS A 43 -21.50 -38.68 -14.04
C LYS A 43 -22.26 -39.14 -12.81
N LYS A 44 -23.18 -38.31 -12.32
CA LYS A 44 -24.06 -38.62 -11.22
C LYS A 44 -25.51 -38.51 -11.70
N ASP A 45 -26.21 -39.67 -11.74
CA ASP A 45 -27.54 -39.83 -12.31
C ASP A 45 -27.60 -39.38 -13.80
N GLU A 46 -28.44 -38.40 -14.13
CA GLU A 46 -28.54 -37.84 -15.49
C GLU A 46 -27.69 -36.56 -15.69
N LYS A 47 -27.02 -36.07 -14.63
CA LYS A 47 -26.18 -34.85 -14.69
C LYS A 47 -24.71 -35.21 -14.78
N ILE A 48 -23.98 -34.41 -15.53
CA ILE A 48 -22.51 -34.47 -15.60
C ILE A 48 -21.99 -33.32 -14.77
N ASN A 49 -21.30 -33.67 -13.70
CA ASN A 49 -20.61 -32.69 -12.86
C ASN A 49 -19.17 -32.57 -13.35
N ILE A 50 -18.78 -31.36 -13.72
CA ILE A 50 -17.41 -31.01 -14.13
C ILE A 50 -16.83 -30.10 -13.08
N GLN A 51 -15.76 -30.55 -12.43
CA GLN A 51 -15.03 -29.79 -11.43
C GLN A 51 -13.71 -29.35 -12.04
N TYR A 52 -13.53 -28.04 -12.18
CA TYR A 52 -12.28 -27.43 -12.62
C TYR A 52 -11.48 -26.99 -11.39
N ILE A 53 -10.30 -27.59 -11.21
CA ILE A 53 -9.44 -27.39 -10.05
C ILE A 53 -8.28 -26.50 -10.47
N VAL A 54 -8.15 -25.35 -9.82
CA VAL A 54 -7.08 -24.36 -10.07
C VAL A 54 -6.23 -24.20 -8.81
N LYS A 55 -4.97 -23.81 -8.99
CA LYS A 55 -4.05 -23.59 -7.88
C LYS A 55 -4.56 -22.47 -6.95
N ASN A 56 -4.94 -21.35 -7.52
CA ASN A 56 -5.46 -20.18 -6.82
C ASN A 56 -6.74 -19.69 -7.49
N LEU A 57 -7.76 -19.32 -6.71
CA LEU A 57 -8.92 -18.60 -7.21
C LEU A 57 -8.51 -17.15 -7.51
N ALA A 58 -8.27 -16.87 -8.79
CA ALA A 58 -8.04 -15.52 -9.31
C ALA A 58 -9.32 -14.98 -9.95
N MET A 59 -9.31 -13.69 -10.30
CA MET A 59 -10.45 -12.99 -10.92
C MET A 59 -10.94 -13.63 -12.23
N ASN A 60 -10.11 -14.49 -12.87
CA ASN A 60 -10.40 -15.24 -14.09
C ASN A 60 -10.33 -16.75 -13.90
N SER A 61 -10.75 -17.26 -12.75
CA SER A 61 -10.74 -18.70 -12.45
C SER A 61 -11.93 -19.45 -13.05
N GLU A 62 -12.61 -18.85 -14.04
CA GLU A 62 -13.62 -19.54 -14.84
C GLU A 62 -12.94 -20.57 -15.74
N MET A 63 -13.64 -21.67 -16.02
CA MET A 63 -13.17 -22.63 -17.00
C MET A 63 -13.09 -21.95 -18.36
N PRO A 64 -11.98 -22.10 -19.12
CA PRO A 64 -11.87 -21.50 -20.44
C PRO A 64 -13.02 -21.96 -21.37
N GLN A 65 -13.67 -21.01 -22.03
CA GLN A 65 -14.84 -21.28 -22.87
C GLN A 65 -14.56 -22.27 -24.02
N ASP A 66 -13.34 -22.24 -24.58
CA ASP A 66 -12.91 -23.20 -25.61
C ASP A 66 -12.89 -24.64 -25.08
N LEU A 67 -12.46 -24.83 -23.85
CA LEU A 67 -12.41 -26.12 -23.17
C LEU A 67 -13.82 -26.61 -22.77
N GLU A 68 -14.65 -25.71 -22.27
CA GLU A 68 -16.07 -25.98 -21.98
C GLU A 68 -16.82 -26.42 -23.26
N ASN A 69 -16.65 -25.69 -24.34
CA ASN A 69 -17.25 -26.01 -25.64
C ASN A 69 -16.72 -27.31 -26.22
N ALA A 70 -15.42 -27.60 -26.03
CA ALA A 70 -14.81 -28.84 -26.49
C ALA A 70 -15.41 -30.07 -25.76
N ILE A 71 -15.53 -30.01 -24.43
CA ILE A 71 -16.11 -31.08 -23.62
C ILE A 71 -17.59 -31.28 -23.96
N SER A 72 -18.34 -30.19 -24.09
CA SER A 72 -19.76 -30.20 -24.47
C SER A 72 -20.00 -30.82 -25.83
N SER A 73 -19.19 -30.44 -26.83
CA SER A 73 -19.29 -30.97 -28.19
C SER A 73 -18.93 -32.44 -28.27
N LEU A 74 -17.91 -32.89 -27.54
CA LEU A 74 -17.53 -34.32 -27.50
C LEU A 74 -18.61 -35.16 -26.85
N TYR A 75 -19.20 -34.71 -25.76
CA TYR A 75 -20.27 -35.43 -25.08
C TYR A 75 -21.52 -35.52 -25.97
N SER A 76 -21.92 -34.42 -26.60
CA SER A 76 -23.02 -34.37 -27.53
C SER A 76 -22.78 -35.32 -28.69
N GLY A 77 -21.58 -35.30 -29.28
CA GLY A 77 -21.18 -36.20 -30.36
C GLY A 77 -21.23 -37.70 -29.98
N LEU A 78 -20.82 -38.03 -28.74
CA LEU A 78 -20.90 -39.39 -28.20
C LEU A 78 -22.34 -39.85 -27.97
N GLN A 79 -23.22 -38.98 -27.53
CA GLN A 79 -24.65 -39.30 -27.36
C GLN A 79 -25.33 -39.52 -28.71
N ILE A 80 -25.00 -38.69 -29.73
CA ILE A 80 -25.49 -38.84 -31.09
C ILE A 80 -25.11 -40.20 -31.67
N SER A 81 -23.82 -40.58 -31.55
CA SER A 81 -23.32 -41.83 -32.11
C SER A 81 -23.96 -43.06 -31.46
N LYS A 82 -24.42 -42.92 -30.19
CA LYS A 82 -25.10 -44.03 -29.46
C LYS A 82 -26.58 -44.17 -29.79
N LEU A 83 -27.26 -43.07 -30.10
CA LEU A 83 -28.73 -43.04 -30.24
C LEU A 83 -29.23 -42.99 -31.68
N GLY A 84 -28.31 -42.86 -32.70
CA GLY A 84 -28.70 -42.75 -34.08
C GLY A 84 -29.60 -41.55 -34.42
N LEU A 85 -29.52 -40.47 -33.59
CA LEU A 85 -30.39 -39.32 -33.65
C LEU A 85 -29.97 -38.34 -34.76
N THR A 86 -30.96 -37.72 -35.37
CA THR A 86 -30.75 -36.62 -36.36
C THR A 86 -30.41 -35.32 -35.65
N GLN A 87 -29.76 -34.36 -36.36
CA GLN A 87 -29.32 -33.09 -35.82
C GLN A 87 -30.44 -32.24 -35.18
N GLU A 88 -31.71 -32.39 -35.58
CA GLU A 88 -32.86 -31.68 -34.99
C GLU A 88 -33.25 -32.22 -33.62
N GLN A 89 -33.13 -33.53 -33.41
CA GLN A 89 -33.39 -34.16 -32.10
C GLN A 89 -32.31 -33.82 -31.06
N LEU A 90 -31.11 -33.42 -31.52
CA LEU A 90 -29.99 -33.02 -30.68
C LEU A 90 -30.19 -31.70 -29.96
N ARG A 91 -30.84 -30.74 -30.59
CA ARG A 91 -31.12 -29.44 -29.96
C ARG A 91 -32.07 -29.56 -28.78
N SER A 92 -32.85 -30.63 -28.68
CA SER A 92 -33.75 -30.88 -27.55
C SER A 92 -33.11 -31.66 -26.40
N ILE A 93 -31.89 -32.23 -26.60
CA ILE A 93 -31.16 -33.00 -25.58
C ILE A 93 -29.83 -32.29 -25.29
N GLN A 94 -29.89 -31.03 -24.89
CA GLN A 94 -28.67 -30.39 -24.34
C GLN A 94 -28.39 -30.97 -22.94
N PRO A 95 -27.22 -31.60 -22.75
CA PRO A 95 -26.86 -32.07 -21.43
C PRO A 95 -26.70 -30.87 -20.47
N ASN A 96 -27.33 -31.01 -19.30
CA ASN A 96 -27.20 -30.00 -18.27
C ASN A 96 -25.84 -30.18 -17.58
N PHE A 97 -24.86 -29.38 -17.98
CA PHE A 97 -23.55 -29.34 -17.35
C PHE A 97 -23.60 -28.46 -16.12
N ASN A 98 -23.12 -28.97 -14.99
CA ASN A 98 -22.88 -28.15 -13.80
C ASN A 98 -21.35 -27.98 -13.65
N PHE A 99 -20.87 -26.78 -13.88
CA PHE A 99 -19.44 -26.43 -13.75
C PHE A 99 -19.21 -25.89 -12.37
N GLU A 100 -18.33 -26.51 -11.59
CA GLU A 100 -17.95 -26.10 -10.27
C GLU A 100 -16.42 -25.88 -10.23
N VAL A 101 -15.99 -24.68 -9.87
CA VAL A 101 -14.56 -24.36 -9.69
C VAL A 101 -14.18 -24.66 -8.25
N LYS A 102 -13.16 -25.51 -8.04
CA LYS A 102 -12.63 -25.83 -6.73
C LYS A 102 -11.18 -25.39 -6.62
N GLN A 103 -10.85 -24.80 -5.47
CA GLN A 103 -9.49 -24.37 -5.17
C GLN A 103 -8.67 -25.56 -4.62
N ALA A 104 -7.44 -25.74 -5.15
CA ALA A 104 -6.51 -26.79 -4.69
C ALA A 104 -5.66 -26.35 -3.49
N GLU A 105 -5.53 -25.03 -3.22
CA GLU A 105 -4.74 -24.54 -2.09
C GLU A 105 -5.44 -24.77 -0.73
N THR A 106 -4.60 -24.93 0.31
CA THR A 106 -5.04 -25.22 1.69
C THR A 106 -5.68 -24.01 2.37
N GLN A 107 -5.38 -22.79 1.91
CA GLN A 107 -6.03 -21.58 2.39
C GLN A 107 -7.26 -21.29 1.52
N GLU A 108 -8.43 -21.58 2.06
CA GLU A 108 -9.68 -21.09 1.48
C GLU A 108 -9.67 -19.55 1.48
N VAL A 109 -9.63 -18.97 0.30
CA VAL A 109 -9.77 -17.51 0.14
C VAL A 109 -11.26 -17.20 0.27
N LYS A 110 -11.64 -16.67 1.42
CA LYS A 110 -13.01 -16.23 1.69
C LYS A 110 -13.21 -14.80 1.20
N GLY A 111 -14.45 -14.52 0.76
CA GLY A 111 -14.88 -13.18 0.38
C GLY A 111 -14.91 -12.92 -1.12
N ASN A 112 -15.67 -11.88 -1.48
CA ASN A 112 -15.90 -11.48 -2.87
C ASN A 112 -14.80 -10.52 -3.33
N ILE A 113 -14.08 -10.88 -4.40
CA ILE A 113 -12.96 -10.09 -4.95
C ILE A 113 -13.40 -8.70 -5.43
N TYR A 114 -14.63 -8.56 -5.92
CA TYR A 114 -15.17 -7.26 -6.36
C TYR A 114 -15.39 -6.31 -5.18
N THR A 115 -15.91 -6.82 -4.05
CA THR A 115 -16.06 -6.06 -2.80
C THR A 115 -14.71 -5.53 -2.32
N MET A 116 -13.68 -6.36 -2.42
CA MET A 116 -12.32 -6.03 -1.99
C MET A 116 -11.65 -5.01 -2.88
N MET A 117 -11.81 -5.13 -4.19
CA MET A 117 -11.34 -4.13 -5.15
C MET A 117 -12.00 -2.78 -4.91
N LEU A 118 -13.32 -2.77 -4.69
CA LEU A 118 -14.07 -1.56 -4.37
C LEU A 118 -13.54 -0.90 -3.09
N LEU A 119 -13.32 -1.67 -2.03
CA LEU A 119 -12.76 -1.17 -0.76
C LEU A 119 -11.38 -0.54 -0.97
N SER A 120 -10.50 -1.20 -1.72
CA SER A 120 -9.16 -0.69 -2.02
C SER A 120 -9.19 0.59 -2.85
N ILE A 121 -10.10 0.69 -3.81
CA ILE A 121 -10.30 1.91 -4.62
C ILE A 121 -10.79 3.06 -3.74
N VAL A 122 -11.78 2.81 -2.88
CA VAL A 122 -12.31 3.83 -1.95
C VAL A 122 -11.22 4.32 -1.01
N LEU A 123 -10.41 3.40 -0.43
CA LEU A 123 -9.27 3.74 0.43
C LEU A 123 -8.23 4.57 -0.31
N PHE A 124 -7.88 4.18 -1.54
CA PHE A 124 -6.92 4.93 -2.35
C PHE A 124 -7.39 6.36 -2.59
N TYR A 125 -8.63 6.55 -3.06
CA TYR A 125 -9.17 7.87 -3.30
C TYR A 125 -9.26 8.70 -2.01
N ALA A 126 -9.69 8.12 -0.91
CA ALA A 126 -9.78 8.81 0.38
C ALA A 126 -8.40 9.28 0.86
N ILE A 127 -7.40 8.40 0.85
CA ILE A 127 -6.02 8.74 1.26
C ILE A 127 -5.43 9.79 0.31
N TYR A 128 -5.53 9.58 -1.00
CA TYR A 128 -4.98 10.48 -2.02
C TYR A 128 -5.59 11.87 -1.91
N PHE A 129 -6.92 11.97 -1.87
CA PHE A 129 -7.63 13.25 -1.82
C PHE A 129 -7.34 14.02 -0.53
N CYS A 130 -7.43 13.37 0.63
CA CYS A 130 -7.14 14.00 1.92
C CYS A 130 -5.67 14.44 2.01
N ALA A 131 -4.73 13.63 1.54
CA ALA A 131 -3.32 13.98 1.53
C ALA A 131 -3.01 15.14 0.58
N TYR A 132 -3.62 15.18 -0.61
CA TYR A 132 -3.52 16.29 -1.55
C TYR A 132 -4.03 17.61 -0.96
N GLN A 133 -5.12 17.59 -0.18
CA GLN A 133 -5.67 18.75 0.50
C GLN A 133 -4.66 19.41 1.46
N VAL A 134 -3.78 18.62 2.08
CA VAL A 134 -2.70 19.17 2.93
C VAL A 134 -1.76 20.05 2.10
N SER A 135 -1.33 19.58 0.93
CA SER A 135 -0.47 20.36 0.02
C SER A 135 -1.15 21.64 -0.46
N SER A 136 -2.41 21.52 -0.90
CA SER A 136 -3.22 22.64 -1.38
C SER A 136 -3.39 23.71 -0.28
N SER A 137 -3.76 23.31 0.93
CA SER A 137 -3.93 24.19 2.08
C SER A 137 -2.64 24.92 2.45
N ILE A 138 -1.50 24.24 2.46
CA ILE A 138 -0.18 24.84 2.73
C ILE A 138 0.17 25.89 1.68
N THR A 139 -0.03 25.56 0.40
CA THR A 139 0.28 26.47 -0.71
C THR A 139 -0.61 27.71 -0.68
N THR A 140 -1.91 27.55 -0.44
CA THR A 140 -2.87 28.65 -0.35
C THR A 140 -2.49 29.64 0.75
N GLU A 141 -2.13 29.16 1.95
CA GLU A 141 -1.71 30.05 3.05
C GLU A 141 -0.36 30.72 2.78
N LYS A 142 0.54 30.02 2.08
CA LYS A 142 1.82 30.60 1.68
C LYS A 142 1.63 31.71 0.64
N THR A 143 0.80 31.49 -0.37
CA THR A 143 0.54 32.48 -1.42
C THR A 143 -0.24 33.69 -0.93
N SER A 144 -1.15 33.52 0.00
CA SER A 144 -1.90 34.60 0.67
C SER A 144 -1.11 35.32 1.77
N LYS A 145 0.14 34.88 2.05
CA LYS A 145 1.02 35.40 3.12
C LYS A 145 0.46 35.21 4.56
N ILE A 146 -0.65 34.52 4.74
CA ILE A 146 -1.22 34.21 6.06
C ILE A 146 -0.21 33.46 6.93
N ILE A 147 0.65 32.67 6.29
CA ILE A 147 1.71 31.91 6.95
C ILE A 147 2.68 32.79 7.74
N GLU A 148 2.94 34.04 7.30
CA GLU A 148 3.82 34.97 8.01
C GLU A 148 3.26 35.33 9.38
N THR A 149 1.95 35.57 9.46
CA THR A 149 1.26 35.84 10.73
C THR A 149 1.21 34.58 11.62
N LEU A 150 0.98 33.40 11.05
CA LEU A 150 0.94 32.14 11.81
C LEU A 150 2.30 31.82 12.44
N VAL A 151 3.40 32.03 11.72
CA VAL A 151 4.76 31.70 12.20
C VAL A 151 5.24 32.68 13.30
N THR A 152 4.67 33.89 13.39
CA THR A 152 4.96 34.80 14.52
C THR A 152 4.38 34.28 15.85
N SER A 153 3.32 33.48 15.77
CA SER A 153 2.59 32.97 16.95
C SER A 153 2.90 31.51 17.29
N THR A 154 3.34 30.72 16.27
CA THR A 154 3.45 29.26 16.41
C THR A 154 4.61 28.71 15.59
N GLU A 155 5.26 27.65 16.07
CA GLU A 155 6.34 27.00 15.34
C GLU A 155 5.83 26.31 14.05
N PRO A 156 6.60 26.36 12.93
CA PRO A 156 6.22 25.74 11.66
C PRO A 156 5.84 24.25 11.77
N LYS A 157 6.51 23.52 12.68
CA LYS A 157 6.19 22.10 12.92
C LYS A 157 4.76 21.89 13.43
N THR A 158 4.30 22.77 14.32
CA THR A 158 2.96 22.72 14.92
C THR A 158 1.90 23.04 13.87
N ILE A 159 2.18 23.98 12.96
CA ILE A 159 1.28 24.35 11.87
C ILE A 159 1.05 23.17 10.95
N VAL A 160 2.12 22.50 10.45
CA VAL A 160 1.97 21.38 9.51
C VAL A 160 1.33 20.17 10.17
N LEU A 161 1.68 19.87 11.43
CA LEU A 161 1.06 18.76 12.16
C LEU A 161 -0.42 19.03 12.45
N GLY A 162 -0.76 20.25 12.90
CA GLY A 162 -2.15 20.63 13.15
C GLY A 162 -3.03 20.52 11.91
N LYS A 163 -2.54 20.96 10.75
CA LYS A 163 -3.23 20.80 9.47
C LYS A 163 -3.42 19.34 9.09
N THR A 164 -2.34 18.55 9.19
CA THR A 164 -2.41 17.12 8.87
C THR A 164 -3.41 16.42 9.78
N ILE A 165 -3.41 16.69 11.06
CA ILE A 165 -4.39 16.09 12.00
C ILE A 165 -5.81 16.57 11.67
N GLY A 166 -6.01 17.88 11.46
CA GLY A 166 -7.34 18.43 11.17
C GLY A 166 -7.96 17.84 9.89
N ILE A 167 -7.21 17.81 8.79
CA ILE A 167 -7.67 17.20 7.53
C ILE A 167 -7.87 15.67 7.69
N GLY A 168 -6.99 15.02 8.46
CA GLY A 168 -7.12 13.58 8.76
C GLY A 168 -8.41 13.23 9.52
N ILE A 169 -8.81 14.04 10.51
CA ILE A 169 -10.08 13.85 11.23
C ILE A 169 -11.26 13.95 10.25
N VAL A 170 -11.26 14.96 9.37
CA VAL A 170 -12.30 15.11 8.33
C VAL A 170 -12.31 13.89 7.42
N GLY A 171 -11.14 13.37 7.03
CA GLY A 171 -11.03 12.15 6.21
C GLY A 171 -11.61 10.91 6.90
N VAL A 172 -11.34 10.71 8.18
CA VAL A 172 -11.94 9.61 8.95
C VAL A 172 -13.47 9.75 9.00
N LEU A 173 -13.98 10.96 9.30
CA LEU A 173 -15.43 11.21 9.29
C LEU A 173 -16.04 10.93 7.92
N GLN A 174 -15.34 11.26 6.84
CA GLN A 174 -15.80 10.99 5.48
C GLN A 174 -15.90 9.49 5.18
N ILE A 175 -14.91 8.69 5.58
CA ILE A 175 -14.97 7.21 5.44
C ILE A 175 -16.13 6.63 6.23
N ILE A 176 -16.32 7.08 7.47
CA ILE A 176 -17.44 6.64 8.30
C ILE A 176 -18.77 7.01 7.63
N ALA A 177 -18.90 8.23 7.11
CA ALA A 177 -20.09 8.66 6.40
C ALA A 177 -20.39 7.81 5.14
N ILE A 178 -19.36 7.47 4.35
CA ILE A 178 -19.48 6.58 3.19
C ILE A 178 -19.97 5.19 3.64
N ALA A 179 -19.37 4.62 4.69
CA ALA A 179 -19.77 3.32 5.21
C ALA A 179 -21.21 3.31 5.71
N LEU A 180 -21.62 4.34 6.47
CA LEU A 180 -23.01 4.49 6.93
C LEU A 180 -23.99 4.64 5.76
N THR A 181 -23.63 5.45 4.76
CA THR A 181 -24.47 5.63 3.56
C THR A 181 -24.64 4.31 2.82
N ALA A 182 -23.56 3.51 2.67
CA ALA A 182 -23.63 2.21 2.03
C ALA A 182 -24.55 1.24 2.78
N ILE A 183 -24.49 1.19 4.11
CA ILE A 183 -25.37 0.36 4.96
C ILE A 183 -26.83 0.82 4.83
N VAL A 184 -27.08 2.12 4.93
CA VAL A 184 -28.43 2.69 4.82
C VAL A 184 -29.03 2.45 3.43
N SER A 185 -28.21 2.63 2.37
CA SER A 185 -28.66 2.38 1.00
C SER A 185 -29.02 0.91 0.77
N LYS A 186 -28.23 -0.02 1.34
CA LYS A 186 -28.56 -1.45 1.29
C LYS A 186 -29.93 -1.73 1.94
N THR A 187 -30.18 -1.18 3.12
CA THR A 187 -31.40 -1.50 3.90
C THR A 187 -32.66 -0.83 3.34
N LEU A 188 -32.54 0.33 2.68
CA LEU A 188 -33.72 1.10 2.24
C LEU A 188 -34.04 0.96 0.75
N PHE A 189 -33.03 0.74 -0.10
CA PHE A 189 -33.21 0.88 -1.55
C PHE A 189 -32.90 -0.37 -2.35
N LEU A 190 -32.25 -1.39 -1.75
CA LEU A 190 -31.89 -2.60 -2.46
C LEU A 190 -32.81 -3.75 -2.07
N GLU A 191 -33.42 -4.38 -3.09
CA GLU A 191 -34.11 -5.65 -2.91
C GLU A 191 -33.11 -6.74 -2.55
N GLU A 192 -33.55 -7.75 -1.77
CA GLU A 192 -32.72 -8.90 -1.43
C GLU A 192 -32.22 -9.57 -2.72
N GLY A 193 -30.90 -9.64 -2.89
CA GLY A 193 -30.27 -10.23 -4.09
C GLY A 193 -29.82 -9.26 -5.19
N ALA A 194 -30.21 -7.97 -5.15
CA ALA A 194 -29.88 -7.02 -6.21
C ALA A 194 -28.37 -6.79 -6.44
N LEU A 195 -27.55 -7.05 -5.43
CA LEU A 195 -26.07 -6.95 -5.49
C LEU A 195 -25.37 -8.29 -5.31
N ASP A 196 -26.13 -9.40 -5.31
CA ASP A 196 -25.53 -10.73 -5.17
C ASP A 196 -24.51 -10.97 -6.29
N GLY A 197 -23.30 -11.36 -5.90
CA GLY A 197 -22.17 -11.55 -6.82
C GLY A 197 -21.29 -10.32 -7.04
N ILE A 198 -21.75 -9.07 -6.74
CA ILE A 198 -20.95 -7.84 -6.88
C ILE A 198 -20.41 -7.38 -5.53
N VAL A 199 -21.28 -7.26 -4.52
CA VAL A 199 -20.89 -6.80 -3.17
C VAL A 199 -21.43 -7.75 -2.12
N ASP A 200 -20.52 -8.39 -1.41
CA ASP A 200 -20.85 -9.24 -0.28
C ASP A 200 -20.60 -8.48 1.04
N PHE A 201 -21.67 -8.01 1.64
CA PHE A 201 -21.62 -7.29 2.92
C PHE A 201 -21.34 -8.20 4.12
N SER A 202 -21.50 -9.52 3.99
CA SER A 202 -21.25 -10.47 5.08
C SER A 202 -19.77 -10.54 5.44
N THR A 203 -18.88 -10.23 4.49
CA THR A 203 -17.44 -10.18 4.68
C THR A 203 -16.94 -8.94 5.43
N ILE A 204 -17.81 -7.92 5.61
CA ILE A 204 -17.46 -6.68 6.31
C ILE A 204 -17.64 -6.88 7.82
N THR A 205 -16.59 -7.36 8.48
CA THR A 205 -16.57 -7.54 9.93
C THR A 205 -16.18 -6.25 10.67
N PRO A 206 -16.58 -6.06 11.95
CA PRO A 206 -16.11 -4.93 12.76
C PRO A 206 -14.59 -4.88 12.88
N PHE A 207 -13.92 -6.03 12.91
CA PHE A 207 -12.45 -6.14 12.92
C PHE A 207 -11.84 -5.54 11.64
N LEU A 208 -12.38 -5.90 10.48
CA LEU A 208 -11.97 -5.31 9.20
C LEU A 208 -12.15 -3.79 9.20
N GLY A 209 -13.27 -3.29 9.74
CA GLY A 209 -13.52 -1.86 9.88
C GLY A 209 -12.44 -1.15 10.71
N CYS A 210 -12.08 -1.71 11.86
CA CYS A 210 -11.01 -1.16 12.72
C CYS A 210 -9.65 -1.17 12.00
N ILE A 211 -9.29 -2.27 11.35
CA ILE A 211 -8.03 -2.38 10.58
C ILE A 211 -8.02 -1.37 9.44
N THR A 212 -9.11 -1.25 8.70
CA THR A 212 -9.23 -0.28 7.59
C THR A 212 -9.02 1.15 8.07
N ILE A 213 -9.62 1.55 9.20
CA ILE A 213 -9.42 2.88 9.79
C ILE A 213 -7.96 3.09 10.23
N ILE A 214 -7.33 2.09 10.84
CA ILE A 214 -5.91 2.17 11.25
C ILE A 214 -5.01 2.40 10.03
N TYR A 215 -5.19 1.58 8.97
CA TYR A 215 -4.40 1.72 7.75
C TYR A 215 -4.70 3.00 6.98
N PHE A 216 -5.95 3.48 7.03
CA PHE A 216 -6.29 4.80 6.50
C PHE A 216 -5.52 5.91 7.23
N ILE A 217 -5.56 5.94 8.57
CA ILE A 217 -4.89 6.98 9.36
C ILE A 217 -3.38 6.98 9.11
N LEU A 218 -2.75 5.80 9.14
CA LEU A 218 -1.30 5.68 8.94
C LEU A 218 -0.89 5.97 7.49
N GLY A 219 -1.62 5.45 6.51
CA GLY A 219 -1.37 5.69 5.09
C GLY A 219 -1.61 7.16 4.73
N TYR A 220 -2.70 7.75 5.23
CA TYR A 220 -2.95 9.17 5.11
C TYR A 220 -1.80 9.99 5.70
N ALA A 221 -1.37 9.71 6.94
CA ALA A 221 -0.28 10.44 7.59
C ALA A 221 1.03 10.35 6.78
N PHE A 222 1.34 9.16 6.25
CA PHE A 222 2.51 8.95 5.39
C PHE A 222 2.47 9.83 4.13
N PHE A 223 1.39 9.75 3.35
CA PHE A 223 1.26 10.54 2.12
C PHE A 223 1.07 12.03 2.40
N ALA A 224 0.33 12.41 3.46
CA ALA A 224 0.14 13.81 3.85
C ALA A 224 1.46 14.52 4.17
N MET A 225 2.41 13.83 4.82
CA MET A 225 3.74 14.41 5.07
C MET A 225 4.55 14.58 3.79
N LEU A 226 4.42 13.70 2.80
CA LEU A 226 5.03 13.86 1.49
C LEU A 226 4.41 15.03 0.72
N TYR A 227 3.07 15.16 0.76
CA TYR A 227 2.37 16.29 0.15
C TYR A 227 2.63 17.62 0.87
N ALA A 228 2.80 17.61 2.19
CA ALA A 228 3.21 18.80 2.95
C ALA A 228 4.60 19.29 2.52
N LEU A 229 5.51 18.36 2.26
CA LEU A 229 6.84 18.66 1.75
C LEU A 229 6.76 19.35 0.39
N THR A 230 6.06 18.75 -0.57
CA THR A 230 5.94 19.30 -1.93
C THR A 230 5.21 20.64 -1.94
N GLY A 231 4.07 20.77 -1.23
CA GLY A 231 3.30 22.01 -1.11
C GLY A 231 4.12 23.17 -0.52
N SER A 232 5.02 22.90 0.43
CA SER A 232 5.88 23.91 1.02
C SER A 232 6.88 24.52 0.02
N THR A 233 7.27 23.79 -1.02
CA THR A 233 8.25 24.25 -2.03
C THR A 233 7.66 25.17 -3.09
N VAL A 234 6.33 25.23 -3.18
CA VAL A 234 5.59 25.99 -4.18
C VAL A 234 5.32 27.41 -3.69
N SER A 235 5.34 28.37 -4.60
CA SER A 235 5.07 29.79 -4.31
C SER A 235 3.88 30.34 -5.11
N LYS A 236 3.33 29.56 -6.06
CA LYS A 236 2.17 29.91 -6.88
C LYS A 236 1.16 28.76 -6.91
N PRO A 237 -0.15 29.03 -6.81
CA PRO A 237 -1.16 27.97 -6.84
C PRO A 237 -1.10 27.11 -8.12
N GLU A 238 -0.75 27.69 -9.26
CA GLU A 238 -0.67 27.00 -10.55
C GLU A 238 0.42 25.90 -10.56
N ASP A 239 1.45 26.06 -9.74
CA ASP A 239 2.58 25.13 -9.67
C ASP A 239 2.31 23.91 -8.75
N VAL A 240 1.22 23.91 -7.98
CA VAL A 240 0.89 22.84 -6.99
C VAL A 240 0.80 21.50 -7.65
N GLN A 241 0.08 21.41 -8.78
CA GLN A 241 -0.12 20.15 -9.50
C GLN A 241 1.23 19.57 -9.96
N SER A 242 2.08 20.39 -10.57
CA SER A 242 3.38 19.95 -11.06
C SER A 242 4.35 19.57 -9.92
N ALA A 243 4.24 20.23 -8.76
CA ALA A 243 5.05 19.90 -7.59
C ALA A 243 4.61 18.59 -6.93
N ASN A 244 3.31 18.29 -6.96
CA ASN A 244 2.73 17.11 -6.35
C ASN A 244 2.86 15.86 -7.24
N THR A 245 3.12 16.01 -8.55
CA THR A 245 3.23 14.87 -9.49
C THR A 245 4.14 13.73 -9.01
N PRO A 246 5.34 13.97 -8.45
CA PRO A 246 6.18 12.86 -7.97
C PRO A 246 5.53 12.05 -6.85
N VAL A 247 4.83 12.72 -5.92
CA VAL A 247 4.14 12.05 -4.80
C VAL A 247 2.90 11.32 -5.33
N ALA A 248 2.17 11.93 -6.26
CA ALA A 248 1.04 11.30 -6.92
C ALA A 248 1.46 10.01 -7.64
N LEU A 249 2.57 10.03 -8.37
CA LEU A 249 3.12 8.84 -9.04
C LEU A 249 3.48 7.73 -8.04
N ILE A 250 4.12 8.09 -6.90
CA ILE A 250 4.45 7.11 -5.85
C ILE A 250 3.17 6.48 -5.29
N SER A 251 2.12 7.27 -5.02
CA SER A 251 0.86 6.75 -4.49
C SER A 251 0.13 5.86 -5.50
N VAL A 252 0.14 6.23 -6.78
CA VAL A 252 -0.44 5.43 -7.87
C VAL A 252 0.32 4.12 -8.04
N ILE A 253 1.66 4.14 -8.03
CA ILE A 253 2.48 2.91 -8.10
C ILE A 253 2.17 2.00 -6.91
N GLY A 254 2.07 2.56 -5.69
CA GLY A 254 1.71 1.79 -4.49
C GLY A 254 0.33 1.14 -4.60
N PHE A 255 -0.66 1.88 -5.11
CA PHE A 255 -1.99 1.36 -5.36
C PHE A 255 -2.00 0.24 -6.42
N TYR A 256 -1.37 0.47 -7.57
CA TYR A 256 -1.32 -0.56 -8.62
C TYR A 256 -0.56 -1.81 -8.18
N LEU A 257 0.52 -1.65 -7.39
CA LEU A 257 1.23 -2.80 -6.82
C LEU A 257 0.30 -3.63 -5.93
N ALA A 258 -0.50 -2.99 -5.08
CA ALA A 258 -1.52 -3.68 -4.28
C ALA A 258 -2.57 -4.33 -5.19
N TYR A 259 -3.12 -3.59 -6.15
CA TYR A 259 -4.18 -4.03 -7.06
C TYR A 259 -3.79 -5.25 -7.88
N PHE A 260 -2.62 -5.24 -8.54
CA PHE A 260 -2.15 -6.38 -9.33
C PHE A 260 -1.88 -7.63 -8.49
N THR A 261 -1.38 -7.45 -7.26
CA THR A 261 -1.12 -8.58 -6.38
C THR A 261 -2.40 -9.17 -5.78
N MET A 262 -3.52 -8.44 -5.78
CA MET A 262 -4.84 -8.97 -5.38
C MET A 262 -5.35 -10.08 -6.31
N MET A 263 -4.90 -10.11 -7.56
CA MET A 263 -5.25 -11.18 -8.50
C MET A 263 -4.66 -12.55 -8.11
N ASN A 264 -3.54 -12.52 -7.35
CA ASN A 264 -2.90 -13.70 -6.77
C ASN A 264 -2.64 -13.48 -5.27
N PRO A 265 -3.67 -13.61 -4.42
CA PRO A 265 -3.60 -13.18 -3.02
C PRO A 265 -2.63 -14.00 -2.16
N THR A 266 -2.35 -15.24 -2.54
CA THR A 266 -1.42 -16.15 -1.84
C THR A 266 0.03 -15.99 -2.29
N SER A 267 0.28 -15.19 -3.34
CA SER A 267 1.63 -14.99 -3.88
C SER A 267 2.57 -14.26 -2.89
N GLU A 268 3.86 -14.58 -2.95
CA GLU A 268 4.89 -13.88 -2.17
C GLU A 268 4.94 -12.37 -2.49
N LEU A 269 4.63 -11.98 -3.75
CA LEU A 269 4.54 -10.57 -4.14
C LEU A 269 3.43 -9.84 -3.38
N ASN A 270 2.29 -10.50 -3.12
CA ASN A 270 1.20 -9.92 -2.33
C ASN A 270 1.62 -9.70 -0.87
N LYS A 271 2.36 -10.65 -0.26
CA LYS A 271 2.93 -10.49 1.08
C LYS A 271 3.90 -9.32 1.16
N ILE A 272 4.78 -9.18 0.16
CA ILE A 272 5.73 -8.06 0.08
C ILE A 272 4.98 -6.72 -0.07
N ALA A 273 3.97 -6.66 -0.96
CA ALA A 273 3.14 -5.48 -1.15
C ALA A 273 2.37 -5.07 0.11
N ALA A 274 1.95 -6.04 0.93
CA ALA A 274 1.28 -5.81 2.20
C ALA A 274 2.18 -5.22 3.29
N ILE A 275 3.50 -5.41 3.20
CA ILE A 275 4.49 -4.90 4.16
C ILE A 275 5.07 -3.56 3.68
N LEU A 276 5.14 -3.33 2.37
CA LEU A 276 5.74 -2.14 1.79
C LEU A 276 4.94 -0.87 2.16
N PRO A 277 5.54 0.19 2.76
CA PRO A 277 4.79 1.35 3.26
C PRO A 277 3.96 2.11 2.22
N ILE A 278 4.37 2.05 0.95
CA ILE A 278 3.65 2.69 -0.17
C ILE A 278 2.37 1.95 -0.57
N SER A 279 2.33 0.62 -0.42
CA SER A 279 1.21 -0.23 -0.85
C SER A 279 0.44 -0.85 0.31
N SER A 280 1.06 -0.97 1.49
CA SER A 280 0.44 -1.61 2.66
C SER A 280 -0.92 -1.02 3.07
N PRO A 281 -1.18 0.32 2.99
CA PRO A 281 -2.49 0.87 3.33
C PRO A 281 -3.63 0.35 2.43
N PHE A 282 -3.30 -0.06 1.21
CA PHE A 282 -4.26 -0.57 0.23
C PHE A 282 -4.33 -2.10 0.22
N CYS A 283 -3.19 -2.77 0.46
CA CYS A 283 -3.05 -4.21 0.34
C CYS A 283 -3.44 -4.96 1.63
N MET A 284 -3.06 -4.47 2.82
CA MET A 284 -3.29 -5.20 4.06
C MET A 284 -4.77 -5.31 4.45
N PRO A 285 -5.63 -4.27 4.35
CA PRO A 285 -7.07 -4.42 4.58
C PRO A 285 -7.70 -5.48 3.68
N PHE A 286 -7.25 -5.57 2.42
CA PHE A 286 -7.64 -6.62 1.49
C PHE A 286 -7.27 -8.02 2.02
N ARG A 287 -6.02 -8.23 2.45
CA ARG A 287 -5.58 -9.53 3.00
C ARG A 287 -6.32 -9.94 4.27
N VAL A 288 -6.67 -8.96 5.10
CA VAL A 288 -7.47 -9.20 6.32
C VAL A 288 -8.88 -9.62 5.96
N MET A 289 -9.50 -8.97 4.95
CA MET A 289 -10.83 -9.32 4.47
C MET A 289 -10.89 -10.73 3.90
N MET A 290 -9.83 -11.19 3.22
CA MET A 290 -9.69 -12.55 2.68
C MET A 290 -9.31 -13.61 3.73
N GLU A 291 -9.13 -13.22 4.99
CA GLU A 291 -8.69 -14.09 6.08
C GLU A 291 -7.32 -14.78 5.84
N ILE A 292 -6.51 -14.23 4.91
CA ILE A 292 -5.16 -14.75 4.59
C ILE A 292 -4.03 -14.04 5.35
N ALA A 293 -4.32 -12.91 6.03
CA ALA A 293 -3.34 -12.18 6.81
C ALA A 293 -3.18 -12.80 8.20
N THR A 294 -1.94 -13.11 8.57
CA THR A 294 -1.65 -13.56 9.93
C THR A 294 -1.46 -12.38 10.90
N GLY A 295 -1.76 -12.58 12.20
CA GLY A 295 -1.59 -11.53 13.21
C GLY A 295 -0.18 -10.90 13.23
N PRO A 296 0.92 -11.68 13.18
CA PRO A 296 2.28 -11.15 13.06
C PRO A 296 2.53 -10.32 11.79
N GLU A 297 1.95 -10.70 10.65
CA GLU A 297 2.07 -9.92 9.39
C GLU A 297 1.40 -8.54 9.52
N ILE A 298 0.20 -8.50 10.11
CA ILE A 298 -0.53 -7.25 10.35
C ILE A 298 0.29 -6.33 11.27
N LEU A 299 0.77 -6.85 12.40
CA LEU A 299 1.58 -6.09 13.35
C LEU A 299 2.89 -5.61 12.71
N GLY A 300 3.59 -6.49 11.99
CA GLY A 300 4.82 -6.15 11.30
C GLY A 300 4.63 -5.03 10.28
N SER A 301 3.57 -5.10 9.47
CA SER A 301 3.21 -4.06 8.50
C SER A 301 2.89 -2.72 9.17
N ILE A 302 2.11 -2.72 10.25
CA ILE A 302 1.79 -1.51 11.02
C ILE A 302 3.08 -0.88 11.59
N VAL A 303 3.96 -1.68 12.20
CA VAL A 303 5.22 -1.18 12.78
C VAL A 303 6.11 -0.55 11.71
N ILE A 304 6.28 -1.20 10.56
CA ILE A 304 7.07 -0.69 9.45
C ILE A 304 6.45 0.61 8.91
N LEU A 305 5.13 0.65 8.75
CA LEU A 305 4.41 1.83 8.27
C LEU A 305 4.54 3.01 9.27
N VAL A 306 4.43 2.76 10.58
CA VAL A 306 4.62 3.77 11.61
C VAL A 306 6.04 4.31 11.60
N ILE A 307 7.05 3.45 11.57
CA ILE A 307 8.46 3.86 11.57
C ILE A 307 8.75 4.71 10.33
N THR A 308 8.32 4.27 9.14
CA THR A 308 8.53 5.02 7.90
C THR A 308 7.77 6.34 7.88
N THR A 309 6.55 6.37 8.42
CA THR A 309 5.77 7.62 8.56
C THR A 309 6.48 8.62 9.47
N ILE A 310 7.03 8.17 10.60
CA ILE A 310 7.80 9.04 11.50
C ILE A 310 9.06 9.58 10.81
N LEU A 311 9.81 8.73 10.10
CA LEU A 311 10.99 9.16 9.36
C LEU A 311 10.66 10.18 8.27
N VAL A 312 9.59 9.94 7.51
CA VAL A 312 9.10 10.87 6.48
C VAL A 312 8.61 12.17 7.11
N ALA A 313 7.89 12.10 8.24
CA ALA A 313 7.42 13.29 8.95
C ALA A 313 8.59 14.17 9.45
N ILE A 314 9.60 13.58 10.07
CA ILE A 314 10.80 14.31 10.52
C ILE A 314 11.48 15.00 9.34
N PHE A 315 11.64 14.27 8.22
CA PHE A 315 12.25 14.81 7.00
C PHE A 315 11.42 15.94 6.38
N SER A 316 10.09 15.73 6.26
CA SER A 316 9.16 16.71 5.69
C SER A 316 9.07 17.97 6.53
N ILE A 317 8.94 17.86 7.85
CA ILE A 317 8.90 19.02 8.77
C ILE A 317 10.17 19.84 8.69
N LYS A 318 11.32 19.19 8.55
CA LYS A 318 12.61 19.86 8.43
C LYS A 318 12.73 20.69 7.15
N ILE A 319 12.24 20.16 6.03
CA ILE A 319 12.20 20.87 4.75
C ILE A 319 11.13 21.96 4.76
N TYR A 320 9.93 21.62 5.26
CA TYR A 320 8.82 22.56 5.41
C TYR A 320 9.24 23.83 6.14
N SER A 321 9.89 23.68 7.31
CA SER A 321 10.34 24.81 8.14
C SER A 321 11.32 25.76 7.41
N LYS A 322 12.02 25.29 6.38
CA LYS A 322 12.93 26.12 5.57
C LYS A 322 12.25 26.67 4.32
N ALA A 323 11.41 25.86 3.69
CA ALA A 323 10.78 26.19 2.43
C ALA A 323 9.65 27.22 2.58
N ILE A 324 9.01 27.26 3.75
CA ILE A 324 7.87 28.13 4.01
C ILE A 324 8.20 29.62 3.94
N PHE A 325 9.44 29.99 4.30
CA PHE A 325 9.92 31.38 4.23
C PHE A 325 10.45 31.80 2.86
N ASN A 326 10.44 30.92 1.89
CA ASN A 326 11.02 31.18 0.59
C ASN A 326 9.91 31.59 -0.40
N TYR A 327 9.79 32.91 -0.62
CA TYR A 327 8.85 33.52 -1.54
C TYR A 327 9.62 33.93 -2.82
N GLY A 328 9.51 33.18 -3.86
CA GLY A 328 10.20 33.52 -5.11
C GLY A 328 10.03 32.39 -6.13
N SER A 329 11.12 31.96 -6.72
CA SER A 329 11.11 30.80 -7.61
C SER A 329 10.92 29.50 -6.83
N ARG A 330 10.33 28.50 -7.48
CA ARG A 330 10.18 27.16 -6.94
C ARG A 330 11.52 26.61 -6.45
N VAL A 331 11.62 26.26 -5.16
CA VAL A 331 12.85 25.78 -4.57
C VAL A 331 13.01 24.28 -4.81
N LYS A 332 14.11 23.91 -5.45
CA LYS A 332 14.43 22.49 -5.65
C LYS A 332 14.83 21.86 -4.30
N ILE A 333 14.18 20.75 -3.91
CA ILE A 333 14.46 20.00 -2.68
C ILE A 333 15.97 19.69 -2.54
N LYS A 334 16.63 19.38 -3.66
CA LYS A 334 18.08 19.14 -3.71
C LYS A 334 18.92 20.34 -3.24
N GLU A 335 18.46 21.57 -3.48
CA GLU A 335 19.15 22.80 -3.05
C GLU A 335 18.99 23.04 -1.56
N LEU A 336 17.79 22.76 -1.01
CA LEU A 336 17.53 22.87 0.42
C LEU A 336 18.40 21.89 1.23
N LEU A 337 18.60 20.68 0.72
CA LEU A 337 19.47 19.66 1.32
C LEU A 337 20.97 20.02 1.19
N ARG A 338 21.37 20.64 0.07
CA ARG A 338 22.77 21.06 -0.15
C ARG A 338 23.15 22.22 0.78
N ASN A 339 22.24 23.17 0.99
CA ASN A 339 22.45 24.28 1.89
C ASN A 339 22.54 23.84 3.35
N GLU A 340 21.90 22.73 3.73
CA GLU A 340 22.04 22.13 5.04
C GLU A 340 23.45 21.59 5.28
N LYS A 341 24.02 20.86 4.31
CA LYS A 341 25.42 20.37 4.39
C LYS A 341 26.42 21.52 4.51
N LYS A 342 26.19 22.64 3.80
CA LYS A 342 27.03 23.84 3.91
C LYS A 342 26.85 24.54 5.26
N GLY A 343 25.63 24.64 5.77
CA GLY A 343 25.32 25.25 7.08
C GLY A 343 25.84 24.43 8.26
N ALA A 344 25.73 23.10 8.20
CA ALA A 344 26.30 22.19 9.19
C ALA A 344 27.82 22.26 9.21
N ARG A 345 28.46 22.33 8.03
CA ARG A 345 29.91 22.50 7.88
C ARG A 345 30.37 23.85 8.44
N LYS A 346 29.62 24.93 8.20
CA LYS A 346 29.89 26.26 8.74
C LYS A 346 29.76 26.32 10.28
N LYS A 347 28.71 25.64 10.85
CA LYS A 347 28.53 25.51 12.30
C LYS A 347 29.63 24.66 12.95
N SER A 348 30.08 23.59 12.33
CA SER A 348 31.19 22.77 12.86
C SER A 348 32.52 23.50 12.81
N VAL A 349 32.80 24.25 11.75
CA VAL A 349 34.00 25.10 11.63
C VAL A 349 33.96 26.23 12.67
N LEU A 350 32.81 26.89 12.88
CA LEU A 350 32.63 27.92 13.88
C LEU A 350 32.80 27.36 15.32
N LYS A 351 32.26 26.17 15.60
CA LYS A 351 32.42 25.49 16.87
C LYS A 351 33.88 25.10 17.14
N CYS A 352 34.59 24.66 16.09
CA CYS A 352 36.01 24.35 16.15
C CYS A 352 36.86 25.63 16.38
N ALA A 353 36.52 26.73 15.70
CA ALA A 353 37.18 28.03 15.88
C ALA A 353 36.98 28.59 17.30
N ILE A 354 35.75 28.47 17.85
CA ILE A 354 35.45 28.88 19.24
C ILE A 354 36.23 28.03 20.25
N LEU A 355 36.33 26.73 20.02
CA LEU A 355 37.11 25.82 20.86
C LEU A 355 38.64 26.13 20.80
N HIS A 356 39.16 26.45 19.61
CA HIS A 356 40.54 26.91 19.46
C HIS A 356 40.79 28.24 20.15
N ARG A 357 39.85 29.19 20.05
CA ARG A 357 39.93 30.49 20.73
C ARG A 357 39.90 30.34 22.27
N LYS A 358 39.01 29.48 22.79
CA LYS A 358 39.01 29.15 24.24
C LYS A 358 40.30 28.50 24.70
N LYS A 359 40.90 27.56 23.95
CA LYS A 359 42.19 26.94 24.26
C LYS A 359 43.33 27.96 24.18
N ALA A 360 43.31 28.90 23.22
CA ALA A 360 44.30 29.96 23.14
C ALA A 360 44.21 30.94 24.31
N ILE A 361 43.00 31.33 24.71
CA ILE A 361 42.79 32.22 25.90
C ILE A 361 43.23 31.51 27.17
N SER A 362 42.95 30.22 27.36
CA SER A 362 43.40 29.49 28.54
C SER A 362 44.96 29.35 28.59
N ARG A 363 45.61 29.21 27.42
CA ARG A 363 47.09 29.21 27.36
C ARG A 363 47.67 30.57 27.70
N VAL A 364 47.06 31.68 27.26
CA VAL A 364 47.50 33.04 27.57
C VAL A 364 47.28 33.35 29.06
N GLN A 365 46.17 32.86 29.68
CA GLN A 365 45.95 33.01 31.11
C GLN A 365 46.93 32.18 31.94
N CYS A 366 47.30 30.97 31.47
CA CYS A 366 48.29 30.13 32.14
C CYS A 366 49.70 30.76 32.09
N THR A 367 50.09 31.37 30.95
CA THR A 367 51.36 32.10 30.82
C THR A 367 51.41 33.38 31.65
N LYS A 368 50.28 34.13 31.76
CA LYS A 368 50.17 35.30 32.67
C LYS A 368 50.29 34.90 34.14
N LYS A 369 49.67 33.78 34.54
CA LYS A 369 49.72 33.27 35.93
C LYS A 369 51.11 32.79 36.28
N ASN A 370 51.89 32.17 35.38
CA ASN A 370 53.26 31.80 35.59
C ASN A 370 54.22 33.03 35.63
N ARG A 371 53.99 34.07 34.79
CA ARG A 371 54.76 35.31 34.91
C ARG A 371 54.57 36.04 36.25
N SER A 372 53.34 36.06 36.79
CA SER A 372 53.10 36.66 38.11
C SER A 372 53.79 35.89 39.27
N HIS A 373 53.90 34.54 39.12
CA HIS A 373 54.62 33.71 40.10
C HIS A 373 56.14 33.93 40.03
N VAL A 374 56.68 34.06 38.79
CA VAL A 374 58.12 34.32 38.57
C VAL A 374 58.49 35.73 39.04
N CYS A 375 57.66 36.74 38.83
CA CYS A 375 57.86 38.11 39.36
C CYS A 375 57.79 38.19 40.87
N ARG A 376 56.92 37.37 41.53
CA ARG A 376 56.86 37.31 42.98
C ARG A 376 58.11 36.64 43.59
N LYS A 377 58.60 35.58 42.99
CA LYS A 377 59.87 34.95 43.40
C LYS A 377 61.09 35.87 43.19
N GLY A 378 61.15 36.59 42.08
CA GLY A 378 62.19 37.56 41.79
C GLY A 378 62.24 38.71 42.79
N LYS A 379 61.06 39.26 43.20
CA LYS A 379 60.98 40.29 44.26
C LYS A 379 61.36 39.79 45.66
N LYS A 380 61.15 38.51 45.98
CA LYS A 380 61.63 37.94 47.27
C LYS A 380 63.15 37.76 47.27
N LEU A 381 63.77 37.29 46.22
CA LEU A 381 65.20 37.12 46.06
C LEU A 381 65.96 38.46 46.03
N TRP A 382 65.31 39.54 45.63
CA TRP A 382 65.90 40.87 45.62
C TRP A 382 65.87 41.56 46.96
N LYS A 383 64.90 41.19 47.87
CA LYS A 383 64.85 41.65 49.24
C LYS A 383 65.84 40.92 50.16
N GLU A 384 66.21 39.69 49.83
CA GLU A 384 67.19 38.93 50.65
C GLU A 384 68.67 39.19 50.32
N LYS A 385 68.96 39.94 49.23
CA LYS A 385 70.32 40.40 48.87
C LYS A 385 70.66 41.84 49.27
N LYS A 386 69.82 42.49 50.07
CA LYS A 386 70.04 43.85 50.62
C LYS A 386 70.06 43.87 52.15
N ILE A 387 70.65 42.84 52.76
CA ILE A 387 71.09 42.86 54.14
C ILE A 387 72.55 42.53 54.14
#